data_1d470851b7747251c40f35fb476cb75f
#
_entry.id   1d470851b7747251c40f35fb476cb75f
#
_cell.length_a   1.000
_cell.length_b   1.000
_cell.length_c   1.000
_cell.angle_alpha   90.00
_cell.angle_beta   90.00
_cell.angle_gamma   90.00
#
_symmetry.space_group_name_H-M   'P 1'
#
loop_
_entity.id
_entity.type
_entity.pdbx_description
1 polymer ?
#
loop_
_entity_poly.entity_id
_entity_poly.type
_entity_poly.pdbx_seq_one_letter_code
_entity_poly.pdbx_strand_id
1 'polypeptide(L)'
;MRTYSPKAGDAVREWHVIDAQDVVLGRLATHAAVLLRGKHKTTFAPHMDMGDFVIIINVEKIALSGNKTNTKWSHHHSGFPGGLTSTVYGELLEKFPTRAVEKAIKGMIPKNRLGRDIASKLKVYAGPNHPHAAQAPKPYVFEQVSQIVK
;
A
#
# COMPACT_ATOMS: atom_id res chain seq x y z
N MET A 1 22.76 13.44 27.69
CA MET A 1 22.34 13.55 26.26
C MET A 1 20.85 13.39 26.18
N ARG A 2 20.14 14.26 25.43
CA ARG A 2 18.72 14.06 25.12
C ARG A 2 18.61 13.39 23.75
N THR A 3 17.85 12.30 23.65
CA THR A 3 17.53 11.68 22.37
C THR A 3 16.56 12.59 21.59
N TYR A 4 16.72 12.66 20.26
CA TYR A 4 15.81 13.40 19.39
C TYR A 4 14.39 12.82 19.51
N SER A 5 13.41 13.68 19.70
CA SER A 5 11.99 13.32 19.65
C SER A 5 11.32 14.28 18.66
N PRO A 6 10.76 13.76 17.54
CA PRO A 6 10.15 14.60 16.52
C PRO A 6 8.91 15.31 17.06
N LYS A 7 8.69 16.54 16.58
CA LYS A 7 7.50 17.34 16.81
C LYS A 7 6.60 17.33 15.58
N ALA A 8 5.35 17.71 15.72
CA ALA A 8 4.39 17.75 14.61
C ALA A 8 4.85 18.62 13.42
N GLY A 9 5.60 19.71 13.70
CA GLY A 9 6.16 20.59 12.69
C GLY A 9 7.35 20.02 11.93
N ASP A 10 7.98 18.97 12.43
CA ASP A 10 9.15 18.35 11.80
C ASP A 10 8.77 17.35 10.68
N ALA A 11 7.47 17.10 10.51
CA ALA A 11 6.95 16.16 9.52
C ALA A 11 6.95 16.75 8.11
N VAL A 12 8.06 16.62 7.39
CA VAL A 12 8.13 16.90 5.95
C VAL A 12 7.56 15.69 5.20
N ARG A 13 6.48 15.91 4.43
CA ARG A 13 5.78 14.86 3.69
C ARG A 13 5.98 15.04 2.20
N GLU A 14 6.43 14.00 1.53
CA GLU A 14 6.58 13.95 0.08
C GLU A 14 5.49 13.10 -0.55
N TRP A 15 5.31 13.26 -1.86
CA TRP A 15 4.42 12.43 -2.66
C TRP A 15 5.23 11.50 -3.54
N HIS A 16 4.90 10.21 -3.50
CA HIS A 16 5.55 9.19 -4.31
C HIS A 16 4.52 8.51 -5.20
N VAL A 17 4.88 8.27 -6.46
CA VAL A 17 4.08 7.45 -7.38
C VAL A 17 4.82 6.13 -7.65
N ILE A 18 4.10 5.02 -7.51
CA ILE A 18 4.61 3.67 -7.74
C ILE A 18 3.79 3.07 -8.88
N ASP A 19 4.48 2.59 -9.91
CA ASP A 19 3.85 1.79 -10.96
C ASP A 19 3.74 0.33 -10.50
N ALA A 20 2.53 -0.20 -10.50
CA ALA A 20 2.25 -1.58 -10.09
C ALA A 20 2.33 -2.58 -11.24
N GLN A 21 2.57 -2.11 -12.48
CA GLN A 21 2.62 -2.99 -13.64
C GLN A 21 3.69 -4.06 -13.45
N ASP A 22 3.28 -5.33 -13.59
CA ASP A 22 4.13 -6.51 -13.49
C ASP A 22 4.88 -6.67 -12.15
N VAL A 23 4.49 -5.94 -11.12
CA VAL A 23 5.08 -6.03 -9.77
C VAL A 23 4.33 -7.05 -8.92
N VAL A 24 5.06 -7.85 -8.16
CA VAL A 24 4.44 -8.80 -7.21
C VAL A 24 3.77 -8.04 -6.07
N LEU A 25 2.46 -8.28 -5.86
CA LEU A 25 1.61 -7.60 -4.87
C LEU A 25 2.25 -7.49 -3.47
N GLY A 26 2.82 -8.59 -2.95
CA GLY A 26 3.41 -8.59 -1.60
C GLY A 26 4.63 -7.69 -1.48
N ARG A 27 5.49 -7.66 -2.50
CA ARG A 27 6.69 -6.80 -2.54
C ARG A 27 6.31 -5.34 -2.65
N LEU A 28 5.40 -5.00 -3.57
CA LEU A 28 4.84 -3.64 -3.67
C LEU A 28 4.24 -3.18 -2.34
N ALA A 29 3.44 -4.02 -1.69
CA ALA A 29 2.80 -3.68 -0.42
C ALA A 29 3.82 -3.40 0.69
N THR A 30 4.93 -4.13 0.74
CA THR A 30 6.01 -3.89 1.71
C THR A 30 6.65 -2.51 1.52
N HIS A 31 7.04 -2.16 0.28
CA HIS A 31 7.63 -0.85 -0.02
C HIS A 31 6.66 0.29 0.25
N ALA A 32 5.41 0.16 -0.20
CA ALA A 32 4.37 1.15 0.08
C ALA A 32 4.15 1.36 1.59
N ALA A 33 4.13 0.28 2.39
CA ALA A 33 3.98 0.38 3.84
C ALA A 33 5.19 1.06 4.52
N VAL A 34 6.41 0.85 4.03
CA VAL A 34 7.62 1.51 4.53
C VAL A 34 7.55 3.02 4.29
N LEU A 35 7.15 3.45 3.07
CA LEU A 35 6.99 4.86 2.72
C LEU A 35 5.86 5.53 3.53
N LEU A 36 4.68 4.91 3.56
CA LEU A 36 3.51 5.40 4.30
C LEU A 36 3.79 5.58 5.79
N ARG A 37 4.56 4.68 6.39
CA ARG A 37 4.93 4.76 7.80
C ARG A 37 6.12 5.67 8.05
N GLY A 38 6.91 6.01 7.03
CA GLY A 38 8.08 6.86 7.13
C GLY A 38 9.34 6.17 7.66
N LYS A 39 9.41 4.84 7.59
CA LYS A 39 10.57 4.07 8.07
C LYS A 39 11.88 4.31 7.30
N HIS A 40 11.79 4.90 6.11
CA HIS A 40 12.96 5.29 5.30
C HIS A 40 13.61 6.59 5.80
N LYS A 41 12.93 7.35 6.68
CA LYS A 41 13.42 8.62 7.20
C LYS A 41 14.19 8.43 8.51
N THR A 42 15.24 9.20 8.70
CA THR A 42 16.03 9.23 9.95
C THR A 42 15.24 9.75 11.14
N THR A 43 14.22 10.59 10.86
CA THR A 43 13.32 11.18 11.86
C THR A 43 12.17 10.28 12.26
N PHE A 44 12.13 9.02 11.80
CA PHE A 44 11.05 8.09 12.11
C PHE A 44 10.81 7.95 13.61
N ALA A 45 9.53 8.06 14.01
CA ALA A 45 9.09 7.77 15.37
C ALA A 45 7.81 6.91 15.38
N PRO A 46 7.71 5.91 16.28
CA PRO A 46 6.56 5.01 16.33
C PRO A 46 5.24 5.69 16.74
N HIS A 47 5.32 6.80 17.48
CA HIS A 47 4.18 7.50 18.06
C HIS A 47 3.67 8.65 17.18
N MET A 48 4.39 9.00 16.12
CA MET A 48 4.02 10.10 15.22
C MET A 48 3.96 9.65 13.77
N ASP A 49 3.12 10.32 12.98
CA ASP A 49 3.03 10.10 11.54
C ASP A 49 4.05 10.96 10.78
N MET A 50 5.21 10.36 10.50
CA MET A 50 6.30 10.96 9.72
C MET A 50 6.33 10.49 8.26
N GLY A 51 5.35 9.68 7.86
CA GLY A 51 5.32 9.04 6.54
C GLY A 51 4.82 9.94 5.42
N ASP A 52 5.06 9.47 4.19
CA ASP A 52 4.76 10.16 2.95
C ASP A 52 3.42 9.73 2.35
N PHE A 53 2.95 10.48 1.35
CA PHE A 53 1.82 10.10 0.52
C PHE A 53 2.27 9.15 -0.57
N VAL A 54 1.51 8.08 -0.80
CA VAL A 54 1.81 7.08 -1.81
C VAL A 54 0.64 6.95 -2.78
N ILE A 55 0.94 7.12 -4.06
CA ILE A 55 0.03 6.90 -5.18
C ILE A 55 0.47 5.61 -5.87
N ILE A 56 -0.45 4.69 -6.11
CA ILE A 56 -0.18 3.46 -6.87
C ILE A 56 -1.05 3.49 -8.12
N ILE A 57 -0.41 3.30 -9.27
CA ILE A 57 -1.06 3.29 -10.59
C ILE A 57 -0.94 1.90 -11.24
N ASN A 58 -1.70 1.67 -12.31
CA ASN A 58 -1.70 0.43 -13.11
C ASN A 58 -2.00 -0.85 -12.28
N VAL A 59 -2.86 -0.75 -11.29
CA VAL A 59 -3.14 -1.85 -10.34
C VAL A 59 -3.80 -3.06 -11.02
N GLU A 60 -4.48 -2.87 -12.14
CA GLU A 60 -5.06 -3.96 -12.95
C GLU A 60 -4.00 -4.95 -13.46
N LYS A 61 -2.76 -4.47 -13.65
CA LYS A 61 -1.66 -5.25 -14.20
C LYS A 61 -0.73 -5.82 -13.12
N ILE A 62 -1.17 -5.85 -11.88
CA ILE A 62 -0.37 -6.35 -10.75
C ILE A 62 -0.20 -7.87 -10.84
N ALA A 63 1.00 -8.36 -10.51
CA ALA A 63 1.31 -9.78 -10.55
C ALA A 63 1.11 -10.47 -9.20
N LEU A 64 0.67 -11.72 -9.23
CA LEU A 64 0.68 -12.64 -8.10
C LEU A 64 1.71 -13.74 -8.35
N SER A 65 2.53 -14.06 -7.35
CA SER A 65 3.52 -15.14 -7.48
C SER A 65 2.87 -16.52 -7.32
N GLY A 66 3.33 -17.48 -8.14
CA GLY A 66 2.83 -18.87 -8.12
C GLY A 66 1.33 -18.96 -8.46
N ASN A 67 0.63 -19.94 -7.94
CA ASN A 67 -0.79 -20.19 -8.24
C ASN A 67 -1.75 -19.44 -7.27
N LYS A 68 -1.33 -18.30 -6.70
CA LYS A 68 -2.15 -17.54 -5.74
C LYS A 68 -3.42 -16.95 -6.33
N THR A 69 -3.47 -16.79 -7.63
CA THR A 69 -4.67 -16.37 -8.36
C THR A 69 -5.84 -17.29 -8.05
N ASN A 70 -5.61 -18.60 -8.02
CA ASN A 70 -6.65 -19.61 -7.81
C ASN A 70 -6.72 -20.13 -6.37
N THR A 71 -5.58 -20.16 -5.64
CA THR A 71 -5.51 -20.79 -4.32
C THR A 71 -5.66 -19.84 -3.16
N LYS A 72 -5.43 -18.54 -3.37
CA LYS A 72 -5.53 -17.54 -2.31
C LYS A 72 -6.96 -17.00 -2.19
N TRP A 73 -7.50 -17.08 -0.97
CA TRP A 73 -8.84 -16.57 -0.64
C TRP A 73 -8.77 -15.27 0.15
N SER A 74 -9.71 -14.39 -0.12
CA SER A 74 -9.97 -13.20 0.67
C SER A 74 -11.28 -13.39 1.44
N HIS A 75 -11.19 -13.42 2.76
CA HIS A 75 -12.34 -13.57 3.63
C HIS A 75 -12.80 -12.22 4.17
N HIS A 76 -14.11 -12.05 4.26
CA HIS A 76 -14.78 -10.93 4.91
C HIS A 76 -15.96 -11.46 5.73
N HIS A 77 -16.10 -10.98 6.97
CA HIS A 77 -17.21 -11.34 7.85
C HIS A 77 -18.08 -10.12 8.15
N SER A 78 -19.38 -10.24 8.01
CA SER A 78 -20.33 -9.13 8.22
C SER A 78 -20.62 -8.85 9.70
N GLY A 79 -20.24 -9.75 10.60
CA GLY A 79 -20.56 -9.71 12.03
C GLY A 79 -21.84 -10.48 12.43
N PHE A 80 -22.63 -10.95 11.48
CA PHE A 80 -23.82 -11.76 11.73
C PHE A 80 -23.53 -13.27 11.64
N PRO A 81 -24.32 -14.13 12.32
CA PRO A 81 -24.21 -15.58 12.15
C PRO A 81 -24.33 -15.97 10.67
N GLY A 82 -23.39 -16.82 10.19
CA GLY A 82 -23.32 -17.21 8.79
C GLY A 82 -22.82 -16.15 7.82
N GLY A 83 -22.39 -14.98 8.30
CA GLY A 83 -21.99 -13.84 7.47
C GLY A 83 -20.56 -13.88 6.91
N LEU A 84 -19.93 -15.07 6.79
CA LEU A 84 -18.61 -15.23 6.18
C LEU A 84 -18.75 -15.25 4.65
N THR A 85 -18.09 -14.29 3.98
CA THR A 85 -17.96 -14.27 2.53
C THR A 85 -16.51 -14.53 2.14
N SER A 86 -16.30 -15.46 1.22
CA SER A 86 -14.98 -15.84 0.73
C SER A 86 -14.92 -15.64 -0.78
N THR A 87 -13.92 -14.93 -1.25
CA THR A 87 -13.71 -14.65 -2.69
C THR A 87 -12.30 -15.06 -3.08
N VAL A 88 -12.14 -15.73 -4.21
CA VAL A 88 -10.82 -16.07 -4.74
C VAL A 88 -10.09 -14.79 -5.16
N TYR A 89 -8.78 -14.76 -4.97
CA TYR A 89 -8.00 -13.54 -5.23
C TYR A 89 -7.98 -13.13 -6.72
N GLY A 90 -8.08 -14.10 -7.65
CA GLY A 90 -8.25 -13.83 -9.08
C GLY A 90 -9.50 -13.03 -9.36
N GLU A 91 -10.66 -13.49 -8.89
CA GLU A 91 -11.93 -12.76 -9.04
C GLU A 91 -11.92 -11.39 -8.35
N LEU A 92 -11.24 -11.29 -7.22
CA LEU A 92 -11.11 -10.01 -6.50
C LEU A 92 -10.29 -8.99 -7.31
N LEU A 93 -9.22 -9.42 -7.98
CA LEU A 93 -8.41 -8.56 -8.84
C LEU A 93 -9.14 -8.15 -10.11
N GLU A 94 -9.94 -9.03 -10.70
CA GLU A 94 -10.73 -8.71 -11.88
C GLU A 94 -11.87 -7.71 -11.57
N LYS A 95 -12.60 -7.92 -10.48
CA LYS A 95 -13.75 -7.08 -10.12
C LYS A 95 -13.35 -5.80 -9.40
N PHE A 96 -12.38 -5.87 -8.49
CA PHE A 96 -11.99 -4.76 -7.60
C PHE A 96 -10.47 -4.73 -7.35
N PRO A 97 -9.65 -4.42 -8.37
CA PRO A 97 -8.19 -4.45 -8.26
C PRO A 97 -7.67 -3.48 -7.19
N THR A 98 -8.23 -2.28 -7.09
CA THR A 98 -7.86 -1.29 -6.08
C THR A 98 -8.05 -1.81 -4.66
N ARG A 99 -9.19 -2.47 -4.38
CA ARG A 99 -9.50 -3.03 -3.07
C ARG A 99 -8.53 -4.15 -2.66
N ALA A 100 -8.10 -4.98 -3.62
CA ALA A 100 -7.14 -6.05 -3.36
C ALA A 100 -5.78 -5.49 -2.89
N VAL A 101 -5.29 -4.45 -3.57
CA VAL A 101 -4.02 -3.79 -3.21
C VAL A 101 -4.13 -3.02 -1.90
N GLU A 102 -5.20 -2.24 -1.71
CA GLU A 102 -5.43 -1.56 -0.44
C GLU A 102 -5.47 -2.52 0.74
N LYS A 103 -6.15 -3.66 0.61
CA LYS A 103 -6.24 -4.68 1.67
C LYS A 103 -4.86 -5.24 2.02
N ALA A 104 -4.02 -5.48 1.02
CA ALA A 104 -2.66 -5.98 1.22
C ALA A 104 -1.79 -4.96 1.98
N ILE A 105 -1.85 -3.68 1.59
CA ILE A 105 -1.07 -2.61 2.21
C ILE A 105 -1.59 -2.29 3.62
N LYS A 106 -2.91 -2.13 3.78
CA LYS A 106 -3.55 -1.89 5.09
C LYS A 106 -3.27 -3.01 6.09
N GLY A 107 -3.09 -4.26 5.61
CA GLY A 107 -2.66 -5.40 6.42
C GLY A 107 -1.24 -5.28 6.98
N MET A 108 -0.37 -4.47 6.36
CA MET A 108 1.02 -4.22 6.77
C MET A 108 1.19 -2.95 7.63
N ILE A 109 0.13 -2.17 7.79
CA ILE A 109 0.09 -0.96 8.62
C ILE A 109 -0.43 -1.32 10.02
N PRO A 110 0.02 -0.64 11.10
CA PRO A 110 -0.48 -0.86 12.45
C PRO A 110 -2.00 -0.68 12.55
N LYS A 111 -2.68 -1.57 13.30
CA LYS A 111 -4.14 -1.54 13.46
C LYS A 111 -4.56 -0.68 14.66
N ASN A 112 -4.19 0.59 14.66
CA ASN A 112 -4.52 1.57 15.69
C ASN A 112 -5.03 2.89 15.08
N ARG A 113 -5.26 3.92 15.90
CA ARG A 113 -5.71 5.24 15.41
C ARG A 113 -4.70 5.84 14.44
N LEU A 114 -3.42 5.87 14.81
CA LEU A 114 -2.33 6.34 13.96
C LEU A 114 -2.27 5.57 12.62
N GLY A 115 -2.48 4.25 12.65
CA GLY A 115 -2.50 3.44 11.42
C GLY A 115 -3.65 3.79 10.48
N ARG A 116 -4.81 4.25 10.99
CA ARG A 116 -5.90 4.76 10.14
C ARG A 116 -5.52 6.06 9.45
N ASP A 117 -4.85 6.96 10.16
CA ASP A 117 -4.36 8.23 9.60
C ASP A 117 -3.28 7.97 8.53
N ILE A 118 -2.35 7.05 8.81
CA ILE A 118 -1.34 6.61 7.85
C ILE A 118 -2.01 6.01 6.59
N ALA A 119 -3.02 5.15 6.75
CA ALA A 119 -3.72 4.52 5.64
C ALA A 119 -4.48 5.52 4.75
N SER A 120 -4.90 6.67 5.27
CA SER A 120 -5.59 7.72 4.50
C SER A 120 -4.70 8.37 3.43
N LYS A 121 -3.38 8.30 3.62
CA LYS A 121 -2.37 8.82 2.68
C LYS A 121 -2.12 7.91 1.48
N LEU A 122 -2.68 6.70 1.47
CA LEU A 122 -2.62 5.78 0.35
C LEU A 122 -3.70 6.13 -0.68
N LYS A 123 -3.29 6.27 -1.93
CA LYS A 123 -4.17 6.48 -3.09
C LYS A 123 -3.89 5.39 -4.12
N VAL A 124 -4.92 4.66 -4.54
CA VAL A 124 -4.78 3.51 -5.44
C VAL A 124 -5.67 3.69 -6.66
N TYR A 125 -5.09 3.58 -7.85
CA TYR A 125 -5.76 3.76 -9.14
C TYR A 125 -5.58 2.55 -10.04
N ALA A 126 -6.67 2.13 -10.67
CA ALA A 126 -6.68 0.98 -11.56
C ALA A 126 -5.81 1.22 -12.81
N GLY A 127 -6.01 2.35 -13.48
CA GLY A 127 -5.29 2.75 -14.68
C GLY A 127 -4.03 3.60 -14.43
N PRO A 128 -3.43 4.14 -15.51
CA PRO A 128 -2.19 4.93 -15.44
C PRO A 128 -2.39 6.37 -14.93
N ASN A 129 -3.61 6.88 -14.97
CA ASN A 129 -3.89 8.29 -14.68
C ASN A 129 -4.28 8.48 -13.20
N HIS A 130 -3.80 9.58 -12.61
CA HIS A 130 -4.15 9.99 -11.27
C HIS A 130 -4.42 11.51 -11.20
N PRO A 131 -5.31 12.01 -10.32
CA PRO A 131 -5.66 13.43 -10.23
C PRO A 131 -4.66 14.29 -9.45
N HIS A 132 -3.54 13.71 -8.99
CA HIS A 132 -2.60 14.36 -8.08
C HIS A 132 -1.38 14.99 -8.79
N ALA A 133 -1.54 15.47 -10.02
CA ALA A 133 -0.44 16.13 -10.76
C ALA A 133 0.06 17.41 -10.07
N ALA A 134 -0.86 18.16 -9.45
CA ALA A 134 -0.54 19.41 -8.74
C ALA A 134 0.41 19.23 -7.55
N GLN A 135 0.45 18.03 -6.94
CA GLN A 135 1.34 17.69 -5.84
C GLN A 135 2.75 17.32 -6.29
N ALA A 136 3.02 17.31 -7.61
CA ALA A 136 4.30 16.95 -8.22
C ALA A 136 4.90 15.65 -7.62
N PRO A 137 4.20 14.51 -7.70
CA PRO A 137 4.66 13.28 -7.08
C PRO A 137 5.94 12.77 -7.74
N LYS A 138 6.89 12.31 -6.93
CA LYS A 138 8.16 11.75 -7.39
C LYS A 138 7.97 10.28 -7.77
N PRO A 139 8.48 9.83 -8.93
CA PRO A 139 8.48 8.41 -9.25
C PRO A 139 9.36 7.64 -8.26
N TYR A 140 8.82 6.55 -7.72
CA TYR A 140 9.54 5.66 -6.82
C TYR A 140 9.79 4.33 -7.52
N VAL A 141 11.05 4.05 -7.80
CA VAL A 141 11.50 2.80 -8.42
C VAL A 141 12.28 2.00 -7.38
N PHE A 142 11.97 0.74 -7.23
CA PHE A 142 12.73 -0.19 -6.38
C PHE A 142 13.28 -1.35 -7.23
N GLU A 143 14.51 -1.74 -6.96
CA GLU A 143 15.28 -2.68 -7.78
C GLU A 143 14.67 -4.08 -7.94
N GLN A 144 13.78 -4.48 -7.02
CA GLN A 144 13.15 -5.79 -7.02
C GLN A 144 11.94 -5.93 -7.95
N VAL A 145 11.65 -4.90 -8.76
CA VAL A 145 10.47 -4.89 -9.67
C VAL A 145 10.61 -5.93 -10.77
N SER A 146 11.81 -6.20 -11.26
CA SER A 146 12.06 -6.98 -12.49
C SER A 146 11.99 -8.50 -12.34
N GLN A 147 11.64 -9.04 -11.19
CA GLN A 147 11.54 -10.49 -11.00
C GLN A 147 10.10 -10.99 -11.08
N ILE A 148 9.52 -10.89 -12.28
CA ILE A 148 8.40 -11.75 -12.62
C ILE A 148 9.00 -13.10 -12.97
N VAL A 149 8.72 -14.06 -12.13
CA VAL A 149 8.89 -15.46 -12.51
C VAL A 149 7.75 -15.76 -13.49
N LYS A 150 8.12 -15.90 -14.77
CA LYS A 150 7.25 -16.43 -15.81
C LYS A 150 6.85 -17.85 -15.46
#